data_c862e1ed8ec80d8cf98d888cc94a19ca
#
_entry.id   c862e1ed8ec80d8cf98d888cc94a19ca
#
_cell.length_a   1.000
_cell.length_b   1.000
_cell.length_c   1.000
_cell.angle_alpha   90.00
_cell.angle_beta   90.00
_cell.angle_gamma   90.00
#
_symmetry.space_group_name_H-M   'P 1'
#
loop_
_entity.id
_entity.type
_entity.pdbx_description
1 polymer ?
#
loop_
_entity_poly.entity_id
_entity_poly.type
_entity_poly.pdbx_seq_one_letter_code
_entity_poly.pdbx_strand_id
1 'polypeptide(L)'
;MIEGVDYCFIYPKEDDQAVHIKLLDGNYKDTVYKYGRVGFEEKNDQVYLQFKFDVIESPIKIKKLEKDLDFKNYIGDLLVEIMSSNIEQEIIDETGTSDSEESSL
;
A
#
# COMPACT_ATOMS: atom_id res chain seq x y z
N MET A 1 6.88 9.39 1.91
CA MET A 1 7.63 8.40 2.69
C MET A 1 8.69 7.76 1.80
N ILE A 2 9.78 7.34 2.40
CA ILE A 2 10.92 6.83 1.65
C ILE A 2 11.19 5.40 2.06
N GLU A 3 11.25 4.51 1.07
CA GLU A 3 11.58 3.12 1.32
C GLU A 3 13.00 3.02 1.89
N GLY A 4 13.15 2.22 2.95
CA GLY A 4 14.41 2.08 3.64
C GLY A 4 14.60 3.08 4.76
N VAL A 5 13.76 4.13 4.82
CA VAL A 5 13.83 5.14 5.87
C VAL A 5 12.54 5.13 6.68
N ASP A 6 11.40 5.24 6.01
CA ASP A 6 10.10 5.27 6.67
C ASP A 6 9.45 3.92 6.73
N TYR A 7 9.74 3.06 5.78
CA TYR A 7 9.20 1.71 5.72
C TYR A 7 10.11 0.82 4.90
N CYS A 8 9.91 -0.48 5.01
CA CYS A 8 10.61 -1.43 4.14
C CYS A 8 9.68 -2.61 3.83
N PHE A 9 10.02 -3.33 2.76
CA PHE A 9 9.28 -4.51 2.37
C PHE A 9 9.93 -5.75 2.97
N ILE A 10 9.09 -6.66 3.46
CA ILE A 10 9.52 -7.95 3.99
C ILE A 10 8.89 -9.02 3.11
N TYR A 11 9.73 -9.88 2.55
CA TYR A 11 9.28 -10.94 1.66
C TYR A 11 9.23 -12.25 2.45
N PRO A 12 8.02 -12.77 2.74
CA PRO A 12 7.92 -14.02 3.48
C PRO A 12 8.56 -15.17 2.71
N LYS A 13 9.00 -16.17 3.43
CA LYS A 13 9.67 -17.31 2.81
C LYS A 13 8.69 -18.23 2.10
N GLU A 14 7.45 -18.25 2.51
CA GLU A 14 6.42 -19.03 1.83
C GLU A 14 6.06 -18.36 0.51
N ASP A 15 5.98 -19.16 -0.53
CA ASP A 15 5.92 -18.65 -1.89
C ASP A 15 4.71 -17.79 -2.21
N ASP A 16 3.56 -18.13 -1.67
CA ASP A 16 2.32 -17.46 -2.05
C ASP A 16 1.87 -16.42 -1.05
N GLN A 17 2.75 -16.02 -0.16
CA GLN A 17 2.41 -15.01 0.82
C GLN A 17 2.57 -13.60 0.25
N ALA A 18 1.66 -12.72 0.63
CA ALA A 18 1.77 -11.33 0.25
C ALA A 18 3.00 -10.69 0.90
N VAL A 19 3.54 -9.69 0.23
CA VAL A 19 4.65 -8.92 0.78
C VAL A 19 4.15 -8.19 2.03
N HIS A 20 4.94 -8.25 3.10
CA HIS A 20 4.66 -7.51 4.32
C HIS A 20 5.38 -6.17 4.28
N ILE A 21 4.86 -5.21 5.02
CA ILE A 21 5.46 -3.90 5.14
C ILE A 21 5.77 -3.66 6.60
N LYS A 22 7.00 -3.25 6.88
CA LYS A 22 7.41 -2.87 8.23
C LYS A 22 7.60 -1.37 8.27
N LEU A 23 6.98 -0.72 9.24
CA LEU A 23 7.13 0.71 9.44
C LEU A 23 8.39 0.94 10.28
N LEU A 24 9.25 1.85 9.82
CA LEU A 24 10.56 2.04 10.40
C LEU A 24 10.66 3.29 11.26
N ASP A 25 9.66 4.16 11.21
CA ASP A 25 9.73 5.44 11.90
C ASP A 25 8.31 5.89 12.27
N GLY A 26 8.24 6.87 13.15
CA GLY A 26 6.98 7.50 13.52
C GLY A 26 6.24 6.75 14.62
N ASN A 27 4.97 7.10 14.78
CA ASN A 27 4.15 6.58 15.87
C ASN A 27 3.89 5.09 15.79
N TYR A 28 4.03 4.51 14.62
CA TYR A 28 3.74 3.10 14.38
C TYR A 28 5.00 2.31 14.08
N LYS A 29 6.13 2.81 14.52
CA LYS A 29 7.41 2.14 14.30
C LYS A 29 7.36 0.69 14.76
N ASP A 30 8.00 -0.19 14.00
CA ASP A 30 8.07 -1.63 14.27
C ASP A 30 6.78 -2.39 14.08
N THR A 31 5.77 -1.75 13.50
CA THR A 31 4.55 -2.45 13.10
C THR A 31 4.80 -3.13 11.75
N VAL A 32 4.43 -4.41 11.67
CA VAL A 32 4.50 -5.17 10.43
C VAL A 32 3.07 -5.53 10.03
N TYR A 33 2.70 -5.22 8.80
CA TYR A 33 1.35 -5.48 8.32
C TYR A 33 1.40 -5.83 6.83
N LYS A 34 0.28 -6.29 6.31
CA LYS A 34 0.16 -6.53 4.87
C LYS A 34 -1.17 -5.98 4.40
N TYR A 35 -1.22 -5.58 3.13
CA TYR A 35 -2.47 -5.17 2.51
C TYR A 35 -3.20 -6.41 1.99
N GLY A 36 -4.51 -6.40 2.17
CA GLY A 36 -5.37 -7.41 1.57
C GLY A 36 -5.91 -6.90 0.24
N ARG A 37 -7.22 -7.05 0.07
CA ARG A 37 -7.87 -6.62 -1.16
C ARG A 37 -7.84 -5.09 -1.25
N VAL A 38 -7.45 -4.58 -2.40
CA VAL A 38 -7.42 -3.15 -2.68
C VAL A 38 -8.36 -2.88 -3.84
N GLY A 39 -9.16 -1.83 -3.73
CA GLY A 39 -10.08 -1.45 -4.78
C GLY A 39 -10.39 0.03 -4.73
N PHE A 40 -11.18 0.46 -5.69
CA PHE A 40 -11.61 1.85 -5.77
C PHE A 40 -13.12 1.90 -5.83
N GLU A 41 -13.69 2.88 -5.19
CA GLU A 41 -15.13 3.13 -5.25
C GLU A 41 -15.35 4.52 -5.80
N GLU A 42 -16.21 4.62 -6.80
CA GLU A 42 -16.59 5.91 -7.37
C GLU A 42 -17.91 6.36 -6.74
N LYS A 43 -17.91 7.59 -6.23
CA LYS A 43 -19.09 8.12 -5.55
C LYS A 43 -19.08 9.63 -5.67
N ASN A 44 -20.19 10.19 -6.16
CA ASN A 44 -20.33 11.64 -6.31
C ASN A 44 -19.20 12.26 -7.14
N ASP A 45 -18.82 11.57 -8.23
CA ASP A 45 -17.75 12.00 -9.13
C ASP A 45 -16.37 12.03 -8.50
N GLN A 46 -16.22 11.35 -7.36
CA GLN A 46 -14.92 11.21 -6.71
C GLN A 46 -14.58 9.74 -6.57
N VAL A 47 -13.29 9.45 -6.60
CA VAL A 47 -12.81 8.08 -6.48
C VAL A 47 -12.17 7.92 -5.11
N TYR A 48 -12.61 6.92 -4.38
CA TYR A 48 -12.11 6.62 -3.04
C TYR A 48 -11.36 5.30 -3.05
N LEU A 49 -10.21 5.29 -2.41
CA LEU A 49 -9.45 4.07 -2.24
C LEU A 49 -10.05 3.26 -1.09
N GLN A 50 -10.28 1.99 -1.34
CA GLN A 50 -10.72 1.05 -0.32
C GLN A 50 -9.70 -0.07 -0.23
N PHE A 51 -9.36 -0.45 0.99
CA PHE A 51 -8.42 -1.55 1.16
C PHE A 51 -8.65 -2.22 2.50
N LYS A 52 -8.20 -3.47 2.55
CA LYS A 52 -8.15 -4.22 3.79
C LYS A 52 -6.69 -4.42 4.17
N PHE A 53 -6.46 -4.68 5.43
CA PHE A 53 -5.11 -4.91 5.91
C PHE A 53 -5.15 -5.85 7.10
N ASP A 54 -4.03 -6.53 7.31
CA ASP A 54 -3.85 -7.39 8.47
C ASP A 54 -2.56 -6.99 9.17
N VAL A 55 -2.63 -6.79 10.47
CA VAL A 55 -1.44 -6.49 11.27
C VAL A 55 -0.81 -7.81 11.69
N ILE A 56 0.46 -7.98 11.36
CA ILE A 56 1.20 -9.21 11.64
C ILE A 56 1.91 -9.13 12.98
N GLU A 57 2.59 -8.01 13.23
CA GLU A 57 3.31 -7.77 14.47
C GLU A 57 3.20 -6.30 14.82
N SER A 58 3.18 -5.98 16.09
CA SER A 58 3.14 -4.60 16.52
C SER A 58 3.50 -4.47 17.99
N PRO A 59 4.22 -3.41 18.37
CA PRO A 59 4.38 -3.06 19.79
C PRO A 59 3.09 -2.54 20.40
N ILE A 60 2.14 -2.14 19.56
CA ILE A 60 0.80 -1.72 20.00
C ILE A 60 -0.14 -2.90 19.81
N LYS A 61 -1.14 -3.03 20.66
CA LYS A 61 -2.10 -4.12 20.54
C LYS A 61 -2.72 -4.13 19.15
N ILE A 62 -2.70 -5.29 18.52
CA ILE A 62 -3.18 -5.44 17.14
C ILE A 62 -4.64 -5.03 17.01
N LYS A 63 -5.49 -5.44 17.96
CA LYS A 63 -6.91 -5.09 17.90
C LYS A 63 -7.12 -3.58 17.97
N LYS A 64 -6.26 -2.89 18.71
CA LYS A 64 -6.35 -1.45 18.81
C LYS A 64 -5.98 -0.80 17.47
N LEU A 65 -4.93 -1.28 16.82
CA LEU A 65 -4.53 -0.76 15.52
C LEU A 65 -5.57 -1.02 14.46
N GLU A 66 -6.21 -2.18 14.50
CA GLU A 66 -7.22 -2.51 13.51
C GLU A 66 -8.42 -1.56 13.53
N LYS A 67 -8.65 -0.92 14.66
CA LYS A 67 -9.75 0.02 14.81
C LYS A 67 -9.29 1.48 14.76
N ASP A 68 -8.01 1.71 14.63
CA ASP A 68 -7.43 3.05 14.68
C ASP A 68 -7.49 3.69 13.31
N LEU A 69 -8.32 4.72 13.18
CA LEU A 69 -8.48 5.42 11.90
C LEU A 69 -7.20 6.15 11.50
N ASP A 70 -6.45 6.66 12.46
CA ASP A 70 -5.19 7.34 12.15
C ASP A 70 -4.20 6.36 11.53
N PHE A 71 -4.12 5.15 12.08
CA PHE A 71 -3.27 4.12 11.51
C PHE A 71 -3.73 3.76 10.10
N LYS A 72 -5.03 3.56 9.92
CA LYS A 72 -5.57 3.22 8.61
C LYS A 72 -5.28 4.31 7.60
N ASN A 73 -5.45 5.56 7.98
CA ASN A 73 -5.16 6.68 7.09
C ASN A 73 -3.68 6.74 6.75
N TYR A 74 -2.81 6.47 7.72
CA TYR A 74 -1.38 6.49 7.52
C TYR A 74 -0.96 5.45 6.49
N ILE A 75 -1.42 4.21 6.64
CA ILE A 75 -1.05 3.15 5.69
C ILE A 75 -1.79 3.30 4.37
N GLY A 76 -2.95 3.96 4.36
CA GLY A 76 -3.64 4.28 3.12
C GLY A 76 -2.85 5.28 2.29
N ASP A 77 -2.31 6.31 2.93
CA ASP A 77 -1.46 7.28 2.24
C ASP A 77 -0.22 6.61 1.67
N LEU A 78 0.37 5.70 2.44
CA LEU A 78 1.54 4.95 1.97
C LEU A 78 1.17 4.09 0.76
N LEU A 79 0.02 3.45 0.79
CA LEU A 79 -0.42 2.64 -0.33
C LEU A 79 -0.56 3.47 -1.60
N VAL A 80 -1.12 4.66 -1.49
CA VAL A 80 -1.25 5.55 -2.63
C VAL A 80 0.12 5.91 -3.19
N GLU A 81 1.09 6.18 -2.33
CA GLU A 81 2.44 6.49 -2.79
C GLU A 81 3.08 5.31 -3.51
N ILE A 82 2.90 4.11 -2.97
CA ILE A 82 3.45 2.90 -3.61
C ILE A 82 2.81 2.70 -4.98
N MET A 83 1.50 2.83 -5.06
CA MET A 83 0.78 2.64 -6.31
C MET A 83 1.18 3.71 -7.34
N SER A 84 1.33 4.95 -6.92
CA SER A 84 1.72 6.03 -7.81
C SER A 84 3.11 5.79 -8.39
N SER A 85 4.04 5.34 -7.57
CA SER A 85 5.38 5.04 -8.06
C SER A 85 5.36 3.93 -9.10
N ASN A 86 4.56 2.90 -8.87
CA ASN A 86 4.45 1.80 -9.82
C ASN A 86 3.83 2.27 -11.13
N ILE A 87 2.80 3.11 -11.05
CA ILE A 87 2.17 3.64 -12.24
C ILE A 87 3.14 4.47 -13.05
N GLU A 88 3.93 5.29 -12.40
CA GLU A 88 4.92 6.10 -13.09
C GLU A 88 5.93 5.23 -13.83
N GLN A 89 6.38 4.15 -13.20
CA GLN A 89 7.30 3.23 -13.85
C GLN A 89 6.67 2.56 -15.05
N GLU A 90 5.42 2.17 -14.95
CA GLU A 90 4.72 1.56 -16.07
C GLU A 90 4.61 2.52 -17.25
N ILE A 91 4.30 3.76 -16.97
CA ILE A 91 4.21 4.77 -18.02
C ILE A 91 5.55 4.94 -18.72
N ILE A 92 6.63 4.97 -17.97
CA ILE A 92 7.96 5.10 -18.56
C ILE A 92 8.27 3.90 -19.43
N ASP A 93 7.96 2.72 -18.96
CA ASP A 93 8.23 1.50 -19.71
C ASP A 93 7.41 1.42 -20.98
N GLU A 94 6.24 2.01 -20.97
CA GLU A 94 5.32 1.91 -22.11
C GLU A 94 5.46 3.05 -23.10
N THR A 95 6.36 3.97 -22.87
CA THR A 95 6.49 5.08 -23.79
C THR A 95 6.81 4.63 -25.20
N GLY A 96 7.28 3.45 -25.34
CA GLY A 96 7.50 2.88 -26.66
C GLY A 96 6.24 2.39 -27.33
N THR A 97 5.16 2.30 -26.64
CA THR A 97 3.95 1.73 -27.17
C THR A 97 2.81 2.68 -27.04
N SER A 98 2.14 2.85 -27.07
CA SER A 98 0.96 3.37 -26.69
C SER A 98 -0.06 2.97 -26.33
N ASP A 99 -0.28 2.63 -26.41
CA ASP A 99 -1.16 2.41 -25.96
C ASP A 99 -1.86 2.27 -25.92
N SER A 100 -2.00 2.30 -26.21
CA SER A 100 -2.75 2.05 -25.74
C SER A 100 -3.34 1.91 -25.73
N GLU A 101 -3.44 1.98 -25.99
CA GLU A 101 -4.10 1.78 -25.58
C GLU A 101 -4.57 1.63 -25.53
N GLU A 102 -4.55 1.74 -25.93
CA GLU A 102 -5.14 1.60 -25.51
C GLU A 102 -5.60 1.47 -25.41
N SER A 103 -5.57 1.59 -25.90
CA SER A 103 -6.18 1.44 -25.49
C SER A 103 -6.64 1.41 -25.53
N SER A 104 -6.71 1.50 -25.95
CA SER A 104 -7.26 1.46 -25.68
C SER A 104 -7.58 1.46 -25.74
N LEU A 105 -7.65 1.65 -26.20
CA LEU A 105 -8.01 1.74 -25.95
C LEU A 105 -8.31 1.74 -25.97
#